data_1de44f33cb26c858c120f2f684acec84
#
_entry.id   1de44f33cb26c858c120f2f684acec84
#
_cell.length_a   1.000
_cell.length_b   1.000
_cell.length_c   1.000
_cell.angle_alpha   90.00
_cell.angle_beta   90.00
_cell.angle_gamma   90.00
#
_symmetry.space_group_name_H-M   'P 1'
#
loop_
_entity.id
_entity.type
_entity.pdbx_description
1 polymer ?
#
loop_
_entity_poly.entity_id
_entity_poly.type
_entity_poly.pdbx_seq_one_letter_code
_entity_poly.pdbx_strand_id
1 'polypeptide(L)'
;MLRSYINIIWTAALLFLGTHTSSAQIQEVFDSIYYKAVSDSVEQYIKSHPNRFKPEQNRIKFTPLAAINYSQEDGLGIIVGTFGQYRNGLDTIAPLSNISALGYVSTKGSIMVGVLGTNYTQSGISRLEYSASARYHDRYFWGIGYRNGINSANKSFYTEASVKVNTGYRFLLSPIFNIAPEIGFDYYNADNFTYTHLSDGLTTNYIGFNIGADFVLDTKDHPTSPTKGVYINLNQKIYPRVFFNTDPFYRTSIVTDFYFKGWQGAVFAIDLFSESNYGESPWFMWTPLGDDARMRGYYHGRYRDKNTLTAQLELRQKIYKWHGMVVWGGAGNIFPSYKELDIKNTLPNYGIGYRFELGLLMFKLDAGFGRKGEWSIIAGLNHAF
;
A
#
# COMPACT_ATOMS: atom_id res chain seq x y z
N MET A 1 -9.53 -25.29 -15.32
CA MET A 1 -8.43 -24.52 -14.70
C MET A 1 -8.67 -23.02 -14.73
N LEU A 2 -8.90 -22.35 -15.86
CA LEU A 2 -9.08 -20.89 -15.91
C LEU A 2 -10.23 -20.35 -15.01
N ARG A 3 -11.37 -21.07 -14.93
CA ARG A 3 -12.47 -20.72 -14.01
C ARG A 3 -12.10 -20.81 -12.52
N SER A 4 -11.23 -21.73 -12.14
CA SER A 4 -10.72 -21.84 -10.77
C SER A 4 -9.83 -20.64 -10.38
N TYR A 5 -8.98 -20.18 -11.30
CA TYR A 5 -8.12 -19.02 -11.07
C TYR A 5 -8.90 -17.71 -11.00
N ILE A 6 -9.96 -17.58 -11.79
CA ILE A 6 -10.86 -16.42 -11.73
C ILE A 6 -11.53 -16.35 -10.35
N ASN A 7 -12.01 -17.47 -9.80
CA ASN A 7 -12.62 -17.51 -8.47
C ASN A 7 -11.58 -17.21 -7.34
N ILE A 8 -10.32 -17.53 -7.54
CA ILE A 8 -9.22 -17.26 -6.59
C ILE A 8 -8.86 -15.77 -6.59
N ILE A 9 -8.80 -15.14 -7.77
CA ILE A 9 -8.61 -13.68 -7.90
C ILE A 9 -9.75 -12.92 -7.21
N TRP A 10 -10.99 -13.47 -7.25
CA TRP A 10 -12.16 -12.95 -6.56
C TRP A 10 -12.01 -12.90 -5.04
N THR A 11 -11.55 -13.97 -4.45
CA THR A 11 -11.35 -14.06 -2.99
C THR A 11 -10.22 -13.13 -2.54
N ALA A 12 -9.22 -12.88 -3.40
CA ALA A 12 -8.10 -11.99 -3.11
C ALA A 12 -8.50 -10.52 -3.05
N ALA A 13 -9.24 -10.06 -4.04
CA ALA A 13 -9.76 -8.69 -4.05
C ALA A 13 -10.67 -8.43 -2.86
N LEU A 14 -11.40 -9.45 -2.41
CA LEU A 14 -12.35 -9.39 -1.30
C LEU A 14 -11.73 -9.10 0.07
N LEU A 15 -10.50 -9.52 0.32
CA LEU A 15 -9.82 -9.37 1.61
C LEU A 15 -8.87 -8.16 1.68
N PHE A 16 -8.52 -7.58 0.51
CA PHE A 16 -7.51 -6.52 0.40
C PHE A 16 -8.01 -5.12 0.76
N LEU A 17 -9.29 -4.91 0.70
CA LEU A 17 -9.86 -3.56 0.76
C LEU A 17 -10.19 -3.10 2.19
N GLY A 18 -9.94 -3.93 3.18
CA GLY A 18 -10.20 -3.63 4.59
C GLY A 18 -9.06 -2.97 5.36
N THR A 19 -7.89 -2.93 4.78
CA THR A 19 -6.73 -2.29 5.38
C THR A 19 -6.35 -1.05 4.60
N HIS A 20 -5.69 -0.08 5.22
CA HIS A 20 -5.19 1.15 4.58
C HIS A 20 -4.08 0.87 3.56
N THR A 21 -4.28 -0.14 2.69
CA THR A 21 -3.33 -0.46 1.64
C THR A 21 -3.24 0.70 0.66
N SER A 22 -2.03 1.12 0.35
CA SER A 22 -1.81 2.09 -0.71
C SER A 22 -2.28 1.51 -2.05
N SER A 23 -2.74 2.36 -2.96
CA SER A 23 -3.09 1.93 -4.32
C SER A 23 -1.96 1.17 -5.02
N ALA A 24 -0.70 1.46 -4.66
CA ALA A 24 0.49 0.75 -5.12
C ALA A 24 0.54 -0.70 -4.64
N GLN A 25 0.21 -0.99 -3.38
CA GLN A 25 0.19 -2.36 -2.85
C GLN A 25 -0.92 -3.20 -3.48
N ILE A 26 -2.09 -2.62 -3.72
CA ILE A 26 -3.18 -3.30 -4.45
C ILE A 26 -2.72 -3.65 -5.87
N GLN A 27 -2.06 -2.71 -6.55
CA GLN A 27 -1.54 -2.91 -7.89
C GLN A 27 -0.45 -4.00 -7.92
N GLU A 28 0.48 -3.97 -6.97
CA GLU A 28 1.57 -4.95 -6.87
C GLU A 28 1.04 -6.38 -6.67
N VAL A 29 -0.02 -6.55 -5.89
CA VAL A 29 -0.68 -7.84 -5.71
C VAL A 29 -1.36 -8.32 -6.99
N PHE A 30 -2.09 -7.45 -7.67
CA PHE A 30 -2.71 -7.82 -8.95
C PHE A 30 -1.65 -8.18 -10.00
N ASP A 31 -0.59 -7.41 -10.10
CA ASP A 31 0.52 -7.66 -11.02
C ASP A 31 1.18 -9.00 -10.72
N SER A 32 1.42 -9.33 -9.44
CA SER A 32 2.10 -10.57 -9.06
C SER A 32 1.25 -11.82 -9.26
N ILE A 33 -0.03 -11.76 -8.90
CA ILE A 33 -0.98 -12.85 -9.17
C ILE A 33 -1.05 -13.11 -10.67
N TYR A 34 -1.03 -12.03 -11.44
CA TYR A 34 -1.07 -12.09 -12.88
C TYR A 34 0.22 -12.66 -13.48
N TYR A 35 1.41 -12.15 -13.09
CA TYR A 35 2.70 -12.58 -13.65
C TYR A 35 2.94 -14.09 -13.47
N LYS A 36 2.64 -14.64 -12.31
CA LYS A 36 2.85 -16.06 -12.05
C LYS A 36 1.81 -16.95 -12.73
N ALA A 37 0.53 -16.55 -12.69
CA ALA A 37 -0.55 -17.32 -13.34
C ALA A 37 -0.43 -17.29 -14.86
N VAL A 38 0.09 -16.21 -15.43
CA VAL A 38 0.23 -16.03 -16.87
C VAL A 38 1.56 -16.57 -17.38
N SER A 39 2.69 -16.31 -16.69
CA SER A 39 3.99 -16.82 -17.11
C SER A 39 3.98 -18.34 -17.30
N ASP A 40 3.51 -19.08 -16.28
CA ASP A 40 3.57 -20.54 -16.32
C ASP A 40 2.46 -21.16 -17.17
N SER A 41 1.27 -20.59 -17.17
CA SER A 41 0.10 -21.15 -17.87
C SER A 41 -0.03 -20.67 -19.31
N VAL A 42 0.36 -19.43 -19.60
CA VAL A 42 0.28 -18.85 -20.95
C VAL A 42 1.43 -19.33 -21.81
N GLU A 43 2.63 -19.42 -21.28
CA GLU A 43 3.75 -19.97 -22.05
C GLU A 43 3.51 -21.44 -22.44
N GLN A 44 2.96 -22.22 -21.51
CA GLN A 44 2.55 -23.59 -21.77
C GLN A 44 1.33 -23.70 -22.71
N TYR A 45 0.36 -22.78 -22.57
CA TYR A 45 -0.83 -22.74 -23.40
C TYR A 45 -0.53 -22.22 -24.82
N ILE A 46 0.33 -21.21 -24.97
CA ILE A 46 0.79 -20.69 -26.29
C ILE A 46 1.57 -21.76 -27.03
N LYS A 47 2.47 -22.48 -26.34
CA LYS A 47 3.21 -23.60 -26.91
C LYS A 47 2.32 -24.74 -27.39
N SER A 48 1.18 -24.97 -26.73
CA SER A 48 0.25 -26.06 -27.05
C SER A 48 -0.86 -25.66 -28.05
N HIS A 49 -1.11 -24.36 -28.27
CA HIS A 49 -2.22 -23.88 -29.11
C HIS A 49 -1.85 -22.66 -29.99
N PRO A 50 -0.88 -22.81 -30.91
CA PRO A 50 -0.35 -21.67 -31.67
C PRO A 50 -1.38 -20.97 -32.59
N ASN A 51 -2.51 -21.58 -32.91
CA ASN A 51 -3.50 -21.05 -33.85
C ASN A 51 -4.81 -20.53 -33.24
N ARG A 52 -4.86 -20.34 -31.92
CA ARG A 52 -6.13 -19.98 -31.22
C ARG A 52 -6.31 -18.52 -30.83
N PHE A 53 -5.39 -17.65 -31.17
CA PHE A 53 -5.50 -16.24 -30.84
C PHE A 53 -6.27 -15.46 -31.90
N LYS A 54 -7.58 -15.26 -31.66
CA LYS A 54 -8.44 -14.42 -32.48
C LYS A 54 -8.42 -12.96 -32.01
N PRO A 55 -8.58 -11.97 -32.95
CA PRO A 55 -8.60 -10.53 -32.66
C PRO A 55 -9.71 -10.06 -31.68
N GLU A 56 -10.68 -10.91 -31.37
CA GLU A 56 -11.78 -10.60 -30.45
C GLU A 56 -11.37 -10.37 -28.98
N GLN A 57 -10.11 -10.55 -28.63
CA GLN A 57 -9.63 -10.43 -27.24
C GLN A 57 -9.32 -8.99 -26.81
N ASN A 58 -9.48 -7.99 -27.66
CA ASN A 58 -9.32 -6.56 -27.32
C ASN A 58 -10.51 -5.96 -26.54
N ARG A 59 -11.53 -6.75 -26.21
CA ARG A 59 -12.65 -6.27 -25.38
C ARG A 59 -12.31 -6.36 -23.91
N ILE A 60 -12.53 -5.27 -23.20
CA ILE A 60 -12.40 -5.23 -21.72
C ILE A 60 -13.43 -6.23 -21.15
N LYS A 61 -12.92 -7.19 -20.39
CA LYS A 61 -13.78 -8.13 -19.64
C LYS A 61 -13.87 -7.60 -18.20
N PHE A 62 -15.02 -7.09 -17.86
CA PHE A 62 -15.33 -6.65 -16.52
C PHE A 62 -15.81 -7.80 -15.65
N THR A 63 -15.29 -7.85 -14.46
CA THR A 63 -15.61 -8.84 -13.45
C THR A 63 -16.07 -8.10 -12.19
N PRO A 64 -17.37 -8.25 -11.75
CA PRO A 64 -17.89 -7.56 -10.58
C PRO A 64 -17.21 -8.05 -9.29
N LEU A 65 -17.01 -7.19 -8.30
CA LEU A 65 -16.37 -7.46 -7.02
C LEU A 65 -17.31 -7.05 -5.88
N ALA A 66 -17.37 -7.84 -4.82
CA ALA A 66 -18.00 -7.47 -3.57
C ALA A 66 -17.27 -8.08 -2.39
N ALA A 67 -17.08 -7.30 -1.31
CA ALA A 67 -16.40 -7.74 -0.10
C ALA A 67 -17.00 -7.13 1.17
N ILE A 68 -16.79 -7.82 2.27
CA ILE A 68 -17.06 -7.33 3.61
C ILE A 68 -15.72 -7.23 4.33
N ASN A 69 -15.48 -6.13 5.04
CA ASN A 69 -14.30 -5.95 5.87
C ASN A 69 -14.68 -5.44 7.26
N TYR A 70 -13.74 -5.55 8.17
CA TYR A 70 -13.84 -4.97 9.50
C TYR A 70 -12.51 -4.33 9.90
N SER A 71 -12.57 -3.09 10.40
CA SER A 71 -11.45 -2.40 11.02
C SER A 71 -11.86 -1.72 12.32
N GLN A 72 -10.91 -1.45 13.19
CA GLN A 72 -11.19 -0.65 14.40
C GLN A 72 -11.61 0.78 14.07
N GLU A 73 -11.09 1.32 12.98
CA GLU A 73 -11.38 2.68 12.51
C GLU A 73 -12.80 2.77 11.94
N ASP A 74 -13.12 1.91 10.99
CA ASP A 74 -14.34 2.03 10.17
C ASP A 74 -15.49 1.14 10.66
N GLY A 75 -15.22 0.16 11.53
CA GLY A 75 -16.20 -0.86 11.89
C GLY A 75 -16.41 -1.85 10.75
N LEU A 76 -17.64 -2.31 10.56
CA LEU A 76 -18.00 -3.18 9.45
C LEU A 76 -18.15 -2.35 8.17
N GLY A 77 -17.49 -2.78 7.09
CA GLY A 77 -17.52 -2.13 5.79
C GLY A 77 -17.96 -3.06 4.68
N ILE A 78 -18.52 -2.50 3.62
CA ILE A 78 -18.87 -3.19 2.39
C ILE A 78 -18.14 -2.50 1.24
N ILE A 79 -17.49 -3.31 0.44
CA ILE A 79 -16.81 -2.90 -0.78
C ILE A 79 -17.57 -3.49 -1.95
N VAL A 80 -17.78 -2.68 -2.97
CA VAL A 80 -18.33 -3.11 -4.25
C VAL A 80 -17.49 -2.52 -5.38
N GLY A 81 -17.38 -3.23 -6.47
CA GLY A 81 -16.61 -2.70 -7.60
C GLY A 81 -16.56 -3.62 -8.80
N THR A 82 -15.64 -3.30 -9.68
CA THR A 82 -15.39 -4.10 -10.89
C THR A 82 -13.92 -4.06 -11.25
N PHE A 83 -13.45 -5.17 -11.79
CA PHE A 83 -12.10 -5.32 -12.33
C PHE A 83 -12.19 -5.68 -13.81
N GLY A 84 -11.58 -4.86 -14.65
CA GLY A 84 -11.51 -5.06 -16.09
C GLY A 84 -10.10 -5.40 -16.54
N GLN A 85 -9.97 -6.39 -17.44
CA GLN A 85 -8.70 -6.73 -18.08
C GLN A 85 -8.84 -6.63 -19.59
N TYR A 86 -7.77 -6.17 -20.25
CA TYR A 86 -7.70 -6.04 -21.69
C TYR A 86 -6.26 -6.13 -22.20
N ARG A 87 -6.10 -6.39 -23.50
CA ARG A 87 -4.79 -6.37 -24.15
C ARG A 87 -4.64 -5.11 -25.01
N ASN A 88 -3.46 -4.51 -24.95
CA ASN A 88 -3.06 -3.47 -25.88
C ASN A 88 -2.27 -4.10 -27.04
N GLY A 89 -2.98 -4.35 -28.15
CA GLY A 89 -2.36 -4.88 -29.36
C GLY A 89 -2.49 -6.40 -29.52
N LEU A 90 -1.82 -6.92 -30.54
CA LEU A 90 -1.88 -8.33 -30.98
C LEU A 90 -0.78 -9.19 -30.32
N ASP A 91 0.14 -8.58 -29.60
CA ASP A 91 1.28 -9.30 -29.01
C ASP A 91 0.82 -10.09 -27.77
N THR A 92 1.15 -11.37 -27.78
CA THR A 92 0.78 -12.32 -26.70
C THR A 92 1.78 -12.29 -25.53
N ILE A 93 2.88 -11.58 -25.66
CA ILE A 93 3.98 -11.53 -24.69
C ILE A 93 3.75 -10.43 -23.65
N ALA A 94 3.13 -9.30 -24.06
CA ALA A 94 2.88 -8.20 -23.13
C ALA A 94 1.87 -8.59 -22.05
N PRO A 95 2.07 -8.16 -20.79
CA PRO A 95 1.10 -8.33 -19.70
C PRO A 95 -0.26 -7.72 -20.04
N LEU A 96 -1.32 -8.21 -19.40
CA LEU A 96 -2.66 -7.62 -19.55
C LEU A 96 -2.71 -6.26 -18.86
N SER A 97 -3.23 -5.29 -19.58
CA SER A 97 -3.66 -4.03 -19.00
C SER A 97 -4.90 -4.24 -18.13
N ASN A 98 -5.05 -3.44 -17.09
CA ASN A 98 -6.18 -3.56 -16.18
C ASN A 98 -6.75 -2.19 -15.79
N ILE A 99 -8.00 -2.21 -15.37
CA ILE A 99 -8.70 -1.09 -14.77
C ILE A 99 -9.65 -1.60 -13.69
N SER A 100 -9.66 -0.96 -12.53
CA SER A 100 -10.55 -1.27 -11.41
C SER A 100 -11.31 -0.03 -11.00
N ALA A 101 -12.59 -0.18 -10.70
CA ALA A 101 -13.41 0.85 -10.08
C ALA A 101 -14.03 0.27 -8.81
N LEU A 102 -13.90 0.99 -7.68
CA LEU A 102 -14.25 0.51 -6.36
C LEU A 102 -15.04 1.56 -5.60
N GLY A 103 -16.03 1.11 -4.84
CA GLY A 103 -16.76 1.88 -3.87
C GLY A 103 -16.74 1.20 -2.50
N TYR A 104 -16.69 1.95 -1.44
CA TYR A 104 -16.65 1.50 -0.06
C TYR A 104 -17.57 2.34 0.83
N VAL A 105 -18.29 1.68 1.71
CA VAL A 105 -19.07 2.31 2.77
C VAL A 105 -18.93 1.51 4.07
N SER A 106 -18.98 2.18 5.22
CA SER A 106 -18.82 1.54 6.52
C SER A 106 -19.87 1.96 7.54
N THR A 107 -19.99 1.17 8.61
CA THR A 107 -20.93 1.43 9.72
C THR A 107 -20.56 2.67 10.55
N LYS A 108 -19.33 3.16 10.45
CA LYS A 108 -18.87 4.41 11.08
C LYS A 108 -18.89 5.61 10.14
N GLY A 109 -19.60 5.50 8.99
CA GLY A 109 -19.82 6.62 8.09
C GLY A 109 -18.68 6.87 7.09
N SER A 110 -17.66 6.01 7.03
CA SER A 110 -16.62 6.15 6.00
C SER A 110 -17.16 5.82 4.62
N ILE A 111 -16.84 6.66 3.65
CA ILE A 111 -17.18 6.49 2.25
C ILE A 111 -15.89 6.67 1.42
N MET A 112 -15.68 5.78 0.46
CA MET A 112 -14.59 5.91 -0.51
C MET A 112 -15.07 5.46 -1.89
N VAL A 113 -14.62 6.17 -2.92
CA VAL A 113 -14.71 5.75 -4.31
C VAL A 113 -13.33 5.87 -4.95
N GLY A 114 -13.01 4.98 -5.88
CA GLY A 114 -11.72 5.02 -6.53
C GLY A 114 -11.69 4.27 -7.85
N VAL A 115 -10.80 4.73 -8.72
CA VAL A 115 -10.43 4.08 -9.98
C VAL A 115 -8.93 3.97 -10.01
N LEU A 116 -8.42 2.81 -10.41
CA LEU A 116 -7.00 2.57 -10.60
C LEU A 116 -6.77 1.64 -11.78
N GLY A 117 -5.60 1.72 -12.38
CA GLY A 117 -5.29 0.82 -13.48
C GLY A 117 -3.86 0.95 -13.98
N THR A 118 -3.50 -0.04 -14.78
CA THR A 118 -2.22 -0.13 -15.46
C THR A 118 -2.46 -0.43 -16.93
N ASN A 119 -1.90 0.39 -17.78
CA ASN A 119 -1.98 0.25 -19.21
C ASN A 119 -0.59 -0.04 -19.81
N TYR A 120 -0.31 -1.28 -20.12
CA TYR A 120 0.96 -1.71 -20.72
C TYR A 120 1.05 -1.31 -22.17
N THR A 121 2.25 -0.93 -22.60
CA THR A 121 2.55 -0.77 -24.04
C THR A 121 2.51 -2.13 -24.75
N GLN A 122 2.45 -2.12 -26.07
CA GLN A 122 2.46 -3.33 -26.87
C GLN A 122 3.71 -4.20 -26.65
N SER A 123 4.85 -3.57 -26.37
CA SER A 123 6.10 -4.26 -26.04
C SER A 123 6.16 -4.82 -24.62
N GLY A 124 5.27 -4.40 -23.73
CA GLY A 124 5.32 -4.74 -22.30
C GLY A 124 6.47 -4.12 -21.51
N ILE A 125 7.35 -3.33 -22.17
CA ILE A 125 8.54 -2.73 -21.54
C ILE A 125 8.16 -1.51 -20.67
N SER A 126 7.10 -0.82 -21.03
CA SER A 126 6.65 0.34 -20.28
C SER A 126 5.13 0.32 -20.05
N ARG A 127 4.69 1.08 -19.07
CA ARG A 127 3.28 1.12 -18.71
C ARG A 127 2.88 2.47 -18.12
N LEU A 128 1.66 2.87 -18.40
CA LEU A 128 0.97 3.97 -17.71
C LEU A 128 0.29 3.41 -16.47
N GLU A 129 0.59 3.97 -15.31
CA GLU A 129 -0.06 3.69 -14.03
C GLU A 129 -0.91 4.90 -13.65
N TYR A 130 -2.15 4.69 -13.22
CA TYR A 130 -3.03 5.78 -12.83
C TYR A 130 -3.96 5.38 -11.70
N SER A 131 -4.27 6.35 -10.84
CA SER A 131 -5.23 6.20 -9.77
C SER A 131 -5.95 7.53 -9.50
N ALA A 132 -7.23 7.42 -9.18
CA ALA A 132 -8.03 8.53 -8.65
C ALA A 132 -8.89 8.00 -7.52
N SER A 133 -8.94 8.71 -6.40
CA SER A 133 -9.78 8.33 -5.27
C SER A 133 -10.34 9.55 -4.57
N ALA A 134 -11.56 9.41 -4.06
CA ALA A 134 -12.19 10.35 -3.15
C ALA A 134 -12.60 9.61 -1.89
N ARG A 135 -12.32 10.19 -0.73
CA ARG A 135 -12.58 9.59 0.57
C ARG A 135 -13.20 10.61 1.51
N TYR A 136 -14.15 10.15 2.30
CA TYR A 136 -14.74 10.88 3.41
C TYR A 136 -14.81 9.93 4.60
N HIS A 137 -14.17 10.28 5.72
CA HIS A 137 -14.15 9.41 6.89
C HIS A 137 -13.73 10.15 8.16
N ASP A 138 -14.17 9.60 9.27
CA ASP A 138 -13.81 10.06 10.59
C ASP A 138 -12.54 9.35 11.08
N ARG A 139 -11.64 10.12 11.72
CA ARG A 139 -10.37 9.61 12.25
C ARG A 139 -10.09 10.05 13.66
N TYR A 140 -9.37 9.22 14.38
CA TYR A 140 -8.79 9.65 15.65
C TYR A 140 -7.50 10.45 15.41
N PHE A 141 -7.31 11.46 16.26
CA PHE A 141 -6.16 12.35 16.23
C PHE A 141 -5.69 12.64 17.65
N TRP A 142 -4.41 12.56 17.89
CA TRP A 142 -3.79 12.81 19.20
C TRP A 142 -2.92 14.08 19.20
N GLY A 143 -2.96 14.87 18.13
CA GLY A 143 -2.02 15.97 17.89
C GLY A 143 -0.76 15.50 17.16
N ILE A 144 0.16 16.42 16.97
CA ILE A 144 1.41 16.19 16.27
C ILE A 144 2.54 15.88 17.26
N GLY A 145 3.43 14.98 16.86
CA GLY A 145 4.63 14.60 17.58
C GLY A 145 4.45 13.52 18.63
N TYR A 146 5.56 12.97 19.07
CA TYR A 146 5.63 11.86 20.03
C TYR A 146 4.92 12.16 21.35
N ARG A 147 5.13 13.36 21.92
CA ARG A 147 4.56 13.73 23.23
C ARG A 147 3.03 13.74 23.22
N ASN A 148 2.43 14.20 22.15
CA ASN A 148 0.98 14.19 21.99
C ASN A 148 0.48 12.76 21.76
N GLY A 149 1.11 11.99 20.89
CA GLY A 149 0.74 10.61 20.61
C GLY A 149 0.78 9.68 21.82
N ILE A 150 1.76 9.85 22.73
CA ILE A 150 1.90 9.00 23.91
C ILE A 150 0.84 9.30 25.00
N ASN A 151 0.24 10.49 24.97
CA ASN A 151 -0.81 10.88 25.90
C ASN A 151 -2.18 10.39 25.42
N SER A 152 -2.70 9.35 26.06
CA SER A 152 -4.00 8.78 25.70
C SER A 152 -5.18 9.75 25.91
N ALA A 153 -5.02 10.75 26.79
CA ALA A 153 -6.06 11.77 27.02
C ALA A 153 -6.24 12.72 25.81
N ASN A 154 -5.25 12.80 24.93
CA ASN A 154 -5.33 13.60 23.70
C ASN A 154 -6.17 12.94 22.59
N LYS A 155 -6.72 11.75 22.85
CA LYS A 155 -7.54 11.06 21.84
C LYS A 155 -8.72 11.93 21.44
N SER A 156 -8.59 12.59 20.33
CA SER A 156 -9.57 13.46 19.68
C SER A 156 -10.14 12.77 18.44
N PHE A 157 -11.00 13.46 17.76
CA PHE A 157 -11.69 12.98 16.59
C PHE A 157 -11.75 14.11 15.56
N TYR A 158 -11.65 13.81 14.30
CA TYR A 158 -11.85 14.75 13.21
C TYR A 158 -12.39 14.05 11.98
N THR A 159 -13.02 14.80 11.11
CA THR A 159 -13.52 14.33 9.81
C THR A 159 -12.54 14.72 8.71
N GLU A 160 -12.16 13.77 7.87
CA GLU A 160 -11.30 13.99 6.71
C GLU A 160 -12.05 13.77 5.41
N ALA A 161 -12.03 14.78 4.55
CA ALA A 161 -12.37 14.65 3.14
C ALA A 161 -11.12 14.78 2.29
N SER A 162 -10.89 13.85 1.37
CA SER A 162 -9.70 13.90 0.51
C SER A 162 -10.00 13.42 -0.90
N VAL A 163 -9.32 14.02 -1.88
CA VAL A 163 -9.28 13.58 -3.27
C VAL A 163 -7.82 13.49 -3.68
N LYS A 164 -7.45 12.35 -4.25
CA LYS A 164 -6.11 12.11 -4.78
C LYS A 164 -6.20 11.62 -6.21
N VAL A 165 -5.41 12.21 -7.07
CA VAL A 165 -5.23 11.76 -8.46
C VAL A 165 -3.74 11.63 -8.71
N ASN A 166 -3.29 10.47 -9.18
CA ASN A 166 -1.90 10.24 -9.52
C ASN A 166 -1.83 9.52 -10.85
N THR A 167 -0.85 9.89 -11.66
CA THR A 167 -0.50 9.17 -12.88
C THR A 167 1.01 9.17 -13.05
N GLY A 168 1.55 8.03 -13.46
CA GLY A 168 2.97 7.85 -13.71
C GLY A 168 3.19 6.99 -14.94
N TYR A 169 4.28 7.21 -15.63
CA TYR A 169 4.66 6.38 -16.76
C TYR A 169 5.95 5.64 -16.42
N ARG A 170 5.84 4.32 -16.23
CA ARG A 170 6.94 3.47 -15.79
C ARG A 170 7.71 2.91 -16.96
N PHE A 171 9.01 3.20 -16.98
CA PHE A 171 9.98 2.67 -17.92
C PHE A 171 10.81 1.56 -17.27
N LEU A 172 10.85 0.39 -17.87
CA LEU A 172 11.73 -0.70 -17.47
C LEU A 172 13.09 -0.47 -18.14
N LEU A 173 14.06 0.06 -17.40
CA LEU A 173 15.41 0.36 -17.91
C LEU A 173 16.30 -0.88 -17.92
N SER A 174 16.05 -1.82 -17.01
CA SER A 174 16.66 -3.15 -16.98
C SER A 174 15.71 -4.14 -16.29
N PRO A 175 15.97 -5.45 -16.31
CA PRO A 175 15.14 -6.44 -15.62
C PRO A 175 14.95 -6.19 -14.11
N ILE A 176 15.85 -5.43 -13.50
CA ILE A 176 15.86 -5.17 -12.05
C ILE A 176 15.68 -3.69 -11.70
N PHE A 177 15.67 -2.79 -12.68
CA PHE A 177 15.60 -1.35 -12.41
C PHE A 177 14.58 -0.66 -13.31
N ASN A 178 13.69 0.09 -12.70
CA ASN A 178 12.70 0.90 -13.40
C ASN A 178 12.58 2.30 -12.80
N ILE A 179 12.08 3.23 -13.60
CA ILE A 179 11.81 4.60 -13.22
C ILE A 179 10.42 4.99 -13.68
N ALA A 180 9.67 5.71 -12.84
CA ALA A 180 8.37 6.26 -13.21
C ALA A 180 8.30 7.74 -12.85
N PRO A 181 8.50 8.67 -13.80
CA PRO A 181 8.04 10.04 -13.62
C PRO A 181 6.53 10.05 -13.37
N GLU A 182 6.10 10.87 -12.44
CA GLU A 182 4.71 10.94 -12.00
C GLU A 182 4.25 12.39 -11.80
N ILE A 183 2.96 12.59 -11.97
CA ILE A 183 2.25 13.83 -11.63
C ILE A 183 1.04 13.47 -10.78
N GLY A 184 0.68 14.36 -9.87
CA GLY A 184 -0.45 14.14 -9.00
C GLY A 184 -1.16 15.44 -8.62
N PHE A 185 -2.36 15.23 -8.09
CA PHE A 185 -3.21 16.24 -7.50
C PHE A 185 -3.72 15.74 -6.16
N ASP A 186 -3.62 16.56 -5.14
CA ASP A 186 -4.07 16.28 -3.80
C ASP A 186 -5.00 17.38 -3.30
N TYR A 187 -6.18 16.98 -2.81
CA TYR A 187 -7.09 17.80 -2.04
C TYR A 187 -7.33 17.15 -0.69
N TYR A 188 -7.27 17.96 0.37
CA TYR A 188 -7.61 17.56 1.72
C TYR A 188 -8.40 18.63 2.42
N ASN A 189 -9.39 18.22 3.20
CA ASN A 189 -10.06 19.02 4.20
C ASN A 189 -10.19 18.21 5.49
N ALA A 190 -9.81 18.82 6.62
CA ALA A 190 -9.92 18.24 7.95
C ALA A 190 -10.72 19.21 8.82
N ASP A 191 -11.87 18.79 9.32
CA ASP A 191 -12.76 19.59 10.15
C ASP A 191 -13.36 18.80 11.31
N ASN A 192 -14.31 19.39 12.04
CA ASN A 192 -15.04 18.76 13.16
C ASN A 192 -14.12 18.20 14.26
N PHE A 193 -13.02 18.88 14.57
CA PHE A 193 -12.12 18.46 15.65
C PHE A 193 -12.83 18.52 17.01
N THR A 194 -12.86 17.38 17.71
CA THR A 194 -13.42 17.32 19.07
C THR A 194 -12.59 18.16 20.06
N TYR A 195 -11.25 18.14 19.93
CA TYR A 195 -10.34 18.95 20.75
C TYR A 195 -9.62 19.96 19.86
N THR A 196 -10.16 21.16 19.77
CA THR A 196 -9.64 22.23 18.90
C THR A 196 -8.22 22.64 19.28
N HIS A 197 -7.84 22.60 20.55
CA HIS A 197 -6.48 22.93 21.00
C HIS A 197 -5.39 22.02 20.41
N LEU A 198 -5.72 20.82 19.95
CA LEU A 198 -4.76 19.93 19.27
C LEU A 198 -4.56 20.29 17.80
N SER A 199 -5.48 21.03 17.20
CA SER A 199 -5.43 21.50 15.81
C SER A 199 -5.09 22.98 15.67
N ASP A 200 -4.93 23.72 16.77
CA ASP A 200 -4.60 25.15 16.74
C ASP A 200 -3.30 25.39 15.96
N GLY A 201 -3.37 26.28 14.98
CA GLY A 201 -2.24 26.59 14.11
C GLY A 201 -1.94 25.56 13.02
N LEU A 202 -2.68 24.44 12.96
CA LEU A 202 -2.53 23.46 11.89
C LEU A 202 -3.34 23.85 10.64
N THR A 203 -2.76 23.59 9.48
CA THR A 203 -3.49 23.71 8.21
C THR A 203 -4.60 22.66 8.18
N THR A 204 -5.84 23.10 7.92
CA THR A 204 -7.01 22.21 7.84
C THR A 204 -7.48 21.95 6.42
N ASN A 205 -7.00 22.72 5.46
CA ASN A 205 -7.36 22.59 4.05
C ASN A 205 -6.11 22.68 3.19
N TYR A 206 -6.04 21.85 2.16
CA TYR A 206 -4.96 21.86 1.20
C TYR A 206 -5.47 21.47 -0.18
N ILE A 207 -4.99 22.16 -1.18
CA ILE A 207 -5.15 21.81 -2.59
C ILE A 207 -3.83 22.06 -3.31
N GLY A 208 -3.33 21.07 -4.05
CA GLY A 208 -2.06 21.23 -4.74
C GLY A 208 -1.77 20.14 -5.75
N PHE A 209 -0.84 20.47 -6.64
CA PHE A 209 -0.25 19.54 -7.60
C PHE A 209 1.12 19.08 -7.13
N ASN A 210 1.51 17.90 -7.55
CA ASN A 210 2.84 17.40 -7.35
C ASN A 210 3.43 16.85 -8.65
N ILE A 211 4.75 16.89 -8.72
CA ILE A 211 5.56 16.25 -9.76
C ILE A 211 6.57 15.40 -9.03
N GLY A 212 6.76 14.18 -9.49
CA GLY A 212 7.67 13.26 -8.82
C GLY A 212 8.32 12.27 -9.75
N ALA A 213 9.12 11.43 -9.15
CA ALA A 213 9.66 10.24 -9.79
C ALA A 213 9.80 9.12 -8.77
N ASP A 214 9.50 7.91 -9.23
CA ASP A 214 9.61 6.68 -8.49
C ASP A 214 10.74 5.85 -9.11
N PHE A 215 11.74 5.48 -8.29
CA PHE A 215 12.92 4.71 -8.70
C PHE A 215 12.85 3.37 -7.97
N VAL A 216 12.74 2.28 -8.72
CA VAL A 216 12.62 0.94 -8.14
C VAL A 216 13.74 0.04 -8.62
N LEU A 217 14.45 -0.56 -7.65
CA LEU A 217 15.35 -1.68 -7.86
C LEU A 217 14.72 -2.91 -7.21
N ASP A 218 14.41 -3.94 -8.02
CA ASP A 218 13.76 -5.16 -7.57
C ASP A 218 14.51 -6.39 -8.07
N THR A 219 15.10 -7.13 -7.14
CA THR A 219 15.80 -8.41 -7.39
C THR A 219 15.10 -9.57 -6.70
N LYS A 220 13.88 -9.37 -6.20
CA LYS A 220 13.10 -10.41 -5.52
C LYS A 220 12.86 -11.61 -6.45
N ASP A 221 12.97 -12.80 -5.89
CA ASP A 221 12.68 -14.04 -6.62
C ASP A 221 11.16 -14.29 -6.79
N HIS A 222 10.33 -13.62 -6.00
CA HIS A 222 8.88 -13.69 -6.09
C HIS A 222 8.24 -12.35 -5.65
N PRO A 223 7.27 -11.81 -6.39
CA PRO A 223 6.71 -10.49 -6.10
C PRO A 223 6.01 -10.38 -4.74
N THR A 224 5.16 -11.34 -4.38
CA THR A 224 4.31 -11.29 -3.16
C THR A 224 4.79 -12.13 -2.00
N SER A 225 5.67 -13.11 -2.25
CA SER A 225 6.21 -14.02 -1.22
C SER A 225 7.70 -14.26 -1.46
N PRO A 226 8.53 -13.20 -1.43
CA PRO A 226 9.95 -13.30 -1.71
C PRO A 226 10.66 -14.14 -0.65
N THR A 227 11.61 -14.97 -1.12
CA THR A 227 12.46 -15.76 -0.24
C THR A 227 13.92 -15.31 -0.28
N LYS A 228 14.30 -14.57 -1.31
CA LYS A 228 15.62 -13.95 -1.48
C LYS A 228 15.52 -12.72 -2.37
N GLY A 229 16.47 -11.82 -2.20
CA GLY A 229 16.60 -10.62 -3.03
C GLY A 229 16.49 -9.34 -2.23
N VAL A 230 16.49 -8.25 -2.95
CA VAL A 230 16.43 -6.89 -2.42
C VAL A 230 15.38 -6.12 -3.21
N TYR A 231 14.60 -5.32 -2.50
CA TYR A 231 13.71 -4.34 -3.09
C TYR A 231 14.06 -2.97 -2.53
N ILE A 232 14.30 -1.99 -3.39
CA ILE A 232 14.52 -0.59 -3.01
C ILE A 232 13.57 0.26 -3.83
N ASN A 233 12.77 1.06 -3.15
CA ASN A 233 11.93 2.07 -3.78
C ASN A 233 12.28 3.44 -3.19
N LEU A 234 12.70 4.35 -4.06
CA LEU A 234 12.89 5.77 -3.75
C LEU A 234 11.82 6.56 -4.50
N ASN A 235 10.90 7.15 -3.76
CA ASN A 235 9.89 8.06 -4.31
C ASN A 235 10.21 9.49 -3.88
N GLN A 236 10.38 10.37 -4.87
CA GLN A 236 10.65 11.78 -4.66
C GLN A 236 9.52 12.60 -5.25
N LYS A 237 8.88 13.46 -4.44
CA LYS A 237 7.83 14.38 -4.86
C LYS A 237 8.17 15.83 -4.54
N ILE A 238 7.81 16.69 -5.44
CA ILE A 238 7.91 18.14 -5.33
C ILE A 238 6.50 18.70 -5.44
N TYR A 239 6.12 19.51 -4.48
CA TYR A 239 4.87 20.26 -4.45
C TYR A 239 5.20 21.74 -4.71
N PRO A 240 5.20 22.17 -5.96
CA PRO A 240 5.60 23.54 -6.32
C PRO A 240 4.54 24.57 -5.91
N ARG A 241 4.96 25.81 -5.78
CA ARG A 241 4.06 26.94 -5.55
C ARG A 241 3.35 27.31 -6.86
N VAL A 242 2.30 26.55 -7.20
CA VAL A 242 1.49 26.77 -8.39
C VAL A 242 0.01 26.70 -8.04
N PHE A 243 -0.81 27.48 -8.75
CA PHE A 243 -2.25 27.56 -8.56
C PHE A 243 -2.65 27.93 -7.12
N PHE A 244 -3.06 26.95 -6.35
CA PHE A 244 -3.61 27.11 -5.00
C PHE A 244 -2.59 26.79 -3.89
N ASN A 245 -1.47 26.16 -4.23
CA ASN A 245 -0.43 25.86 -3.27
C ASN A 245 0.34 27.11 -2.91
N THR A 246 0.28 27.53 -1.64
CA THR A 246 0.92 28.75 -1.17
C THR A 246 2.40 28.57 -0.88
N ASP A 247 2.78 27.42 -0.31
CA ASP A 247 4.13 27.14 0.15
C ASP A 247 4.67 25.86 -0.48
N PRO A 248 5.84 25.92 -1.14
CA PRO A 248 6.43 24.75 -1.75
C PRO A 248 7.01 23.82 -0.69
N PHE A 249 6.90 22.53 -0.92
CA PHE A 249 7.52 21.52 -0.07
C PHE A 249 7.97 20.30 -0.88
N TYR A 250 8.78 19.47 -0.26
CA TYR A 250 9.35 18.27 -0.86
C TYR A 250 9.05 17.07 0.04
N ARG A 251 8.81 15.92 -0.58
CA ARG A 251 8.61 14.65 0.11
C ARG A 251 9.54 13.61 -0.48
N THR A 252 10.32 12.98 0.39
CA THR A 252 11.18 11.85 0.04
C THR A 252 10.74 10.65 0.84
N SER A 253 10.45 9.54 0.16
CA SER A 253 10.11 8.25 0.79
C SER A 253 11.06 7.19 0.28
N ILE A 254 11.61 6.39 1.18
CA ILE A 254 12.52 5.29 0.86
C ILE A 254 12.01 4.03 1.56
N VAL A 255 11.81 2.98 0.79
CA VAL A 255 11.56 1.61 1.26
C VAL A 255 12.77 0.77 0.88
N THR A 256 13.27 -0.04 1.79
CA THR A 256 14.33 -1.00 1.48
C THR A 256 14.05 -2.32 2.18
N ASP A 257 13.79 -3.35 1.39
CA ASP A 257 13.52 -4.69 1.88
C ASP A 257 14.64 -5.64 1.50
N PHE A 258 15.01 -6.49 2.44
CA PHE A 258 15.98 -7.56 2.22
C PHE A 258 15.35 -8.90 2.58
N TYR A 259 15.60 -9.91 1.76
CA TYR A 259 15.07 -11.26 1.96
C TYR A 259 16.19 -12.29 1.91
N PHE A 260 16.26 -13.14 2.92
CA PHE A 260 17.29 -14.16 3.06
C PHE A 260 16.67 -15.51 3.42
N LYS A 261 17.05 -16.56 2.71
CA LYS A 261 16.70 -17.93 3.08
C LYS A 261 17.40 -18.31 4.36
N GLY A 262 16.63 -18.80 5.34
CA GLY A 262 17.15 -19.45 6.53
C GLY A 262 17.26 -20.96 6.36
N TRP A 263 16.88 -21.69 7.39
CA TRP A 263 16.74 -23.15 7.35
C TRP A 263 15.51 -23.55 6.51
N GLN A 264 15.21 -24.84 6.44
CA GLN A 264 14.11 -25.35 5.63
C GLN A 264 12.77 -24.69 5.99
N GLY A 265 12.15 -24.04 5.02
CA GLY A 265 10.88 -23.32 5.17
C GLY A 265 10.98 -21.97 5.87
N ALA A 266 12.18 -21.51 6.25
CA ALA A 266 12.39 -20.23 6.91
C ALA A 266 12.87 -19.14 5.92
N VAL A 267 12.35 -17.93 6.11
CA VAL A 267 12.79 -16.71 5.43
C VAL A 267 12.94 -15.59 6.46
N PHE A 268 14.07 -14.92 6.45
CA PHE A 268 14.27 -13.66 7.17
C PHE A 268 13.99 -12.51 6.22
N ALA A 269 13.09 -11.62 6.62
CA ALA A 269 12.76 -10.43 5.88
C ALA A 269 13.02 -9.20 6.76
N ILE A 270 13.72 -8.20 6.20
CA ILE A 270 14.02 -6.92 6.86
C ILE A 270 13.38 -5.83 6.04
N ASP A 271 12.60 -4.97 6.69
CA ASP A 271 12.03 -3.76 6.10
C ASP A 271 12.60 -2.53 6.80
N LEU A 272 13.13 -1.62 6.01
CA LEU A 272 13.57 -0.30 6.43
C LEU A 272 12.76 0.73 5.67
N PHE A 273 12.11 1.63 6.39
CA PHE A 273 11.31 2.69 5.79
C PHE A 273 11.69 4.05 6.39
N SER A 274 11.78 5.04 5.52
CA SER A 274 11.94 6.43 5.90
C SER A 274 11.08 7.31 5.03
N GLU A 275 10.37 8.24 5.64
CA GLU A 275 9.71 9.34 4.94
C GLU A 275 10.11 10.66 5.59
N SER A 276 10.45 11.63 4.74
CA SER A 276 10.83 12.98 5.16
C SER A 276 10.08 14.02 4.34
N ASN A 277 9.54 14.99 5.04
CA ASN A 277 8.84 16.13 4.47
C ASN A 277 9.61 17.41 4.80
N TYR A 278 10.01 18.15 3.76
CA TYR A 278 10.80 19.37 3.88
C TYR A 278 9.99 20.58 3.45
N GLY A 279 10.08 21.67 4.17
CA GLY A 279 9.29 22.88 3.94
C GLY A 279 7.98 22.86 4.73
N GLU A 280 6.99 23.62 4.28
CA GLU A 280 5.70 23.81 4.96
C GLU A 280 4.66 22.77 4.50
N SER A 281 5.03 21.49 4.61
CA SER A 281 4.12 20.40 4.23
C SER A 281 2.94 20.27 5.20
N PRO A 282 1.70 20.12 4.70
CA PRO A 282 0.53 19.90 5.56
C PRO A 282 0.62 18.59 6.36
N TRP A 283 0.27 18.64 7.65
CA TRP A 283 0.39 17.52 8.59
C TRP A 283 -0.38 16.26 8.19
N PHE A 284 -1.51 16.38 7.52
CA PHE A 284 -2.33 15.24 7.09
C PHE A 284 -1.71 14.50 5.90
N MET A 285 -0.70 15.07 5.25
CA MET A 285 0.06 14.42 4.19
C MET A 285 1.24 13.60 4.72
N TRP A 286 1.66 13.81 5.97
CA TRP A 286 2.77 13.07 6.57
C TRP A 286 2.37 11.61 6.82
N THR A 287 3.29 10.67 6.60
CA THR A 287 3.03 9.26 6.88
C THR A 287 2.99 9.03 8.39
N PRO A 288 1.85 8.62 8.93
CA PRO A 288 1.76 8.28 10.33
C PRO A 288 2.43 6.93 10.59
N LEU A 289 2.90 6.73 11.81
CA LEU A 289 3.41 5.46 12.27
C LEU A 289 2.26 4.50 12.58
N GLY A 290 2.42 3.22 12.20
CA GLY A 290 1.44 2.17 12.43
C GLY A 290 0.50 1.96 11.23
N ASP A 291 0.63 0.81 10.58
CA ASP A 291 -0.26 0.33 9.52
C ASP A 291 -0.31 -1.21 9.53
N ASP A 292 -0.81 -1.81 8.48
CA ASP A 292 -0.90 -3.26 8.31
C ASP A 292 0.41 -3.93 7.82
N ALA A 293 1.39 -3.13 7.45
CA ALA A 293 2.72 -3.56 7.04
C ALA A 293 3.78 -3.23 8.11
N ARG A 294 3.79 -1.98 8.57
CA ARG A 294 4.82 -1.43 9.45
C ARG A 294 4.26 -1.03 10.80
N MET A 295 5.02 -1.31 11.85
CA MET A 295 4.64 -0.95 13.22
C MET A 295 3.24 -1.47 13.60
N ARG A 296 2.93 -2.69 13.18
CA ARG A 296 1.66 -3.39 13.50
C ARG A 296 1.48 -3.48 15.02
N GLY A 297 0.33 -3.04 15.52
CA GLY A 297 0.04 -2.91 16.95
C GLY A 297 -0.24 -1.48 17.38
N TYR A 298 0.18 -0.49 16.58
CA TYR A 298 -0.15 0.91 16.79
C TYR A 298 -1.36 1.31 15.95
N TYR A 299 -2.22 2.15 16.53
CA TYR A 299 -3.34 2.75 15.79
C TYR A 299 -2.78 3.68 14.70
N HIS A 300 -3.25 3.51 13.46
CA HIS A 300 -2.82 4.32 12.33
C HIS A 300 -3.17 5.80 12.52
N GLY A 301 -2.15 6.65 12.57
CA GLY A 301 -2.31 8.09 12.78
C GLY A 301 -2.16 8.56 14.23
N ARG A 302 -1.96 7.65 15.21
CA ARG A 302 -1.70 8.05 16.59
C ARG A 302 -0.38 8.79 16.74
N TYR A 303 0.65 8.33 16.05
CA TYR A 303 1.98 8.93 16.04
C TYR A 303 2.28 9.50 14.67
N ARG A 304 2.41 10.81 14.56
CA ARG A 304 2.61 11.52 13.30
C ARG A 304 3.50 12.72 13.48
N ASP A 305 4.48 12.89 12.59
CA ASP A 305 5.36 14.05 12.51
C ASP A 305 5.89 14.24 11.09
N LYS A 306 6.66 15.31 10.83
CA LYS A 306 7.27 15.61 9.50
C LYS A 306 8.11 14.45 8.97
N ASN A 307 8.74 13.69 9.84
CA ASN A 307 9.62 12.58 9.47
C ASN A 307 9.21 11.31 10.21
N THR A 308 9.25 10.19 9.51
CA THR A 308 9.01 8.85 10.05
C THR A 308 10.17 7.94 9.65
N LEU A 309 10.66 7.14 10.60
CA LEU A 309 11.69 6.13 10.38
C LEU A 309 11.26 4.84 11.05
N THR A 310 11.25 3.73 10.32
CA THR A 310 10.93 2.41 10.87
C THR A 310 11.90 1.36 10.39
N ALA A 311 12.15 0.37 11.25
CA ALA A 311 12.92 -0.82 10.92
C ALA A 311 12.23 -2.04 11.53
N GLN A 312 12.06 -3.10 10.76
CA GLN A 312 11.44 -4.35 11.19
C GLN A 312 12.24 -5.56 10.67
N LEU A 313 12.31 -6.59 11.50
CA LEU A 313 12.78 -7.92 11.14
C LEU A 313 11.62 -8.90 11.31
N GLU A 314 11.35 -9.69 10.29
CA GLU A 314 10.31 -10.70 10.26
C GLU A 314 10.91 -12.06 9.95
N LEU A 315 10.65 -13.06 10.79
CA LEU A 315 10.93 -14.46 10.52
C LEU A 315 9.64 -15.13 10.05
N ARG A 316 9.64 -15.58 8.82
CA ARG A 316 8.57 -16.32 8.16
C ARG A 316 8.92 -17.79 8.18
N GLN A 317 8.08 -18.64 8.75
CA GLN A 317 8.29 -20.08 8.81
C GLN A 317 7.13 -20.83 8.17
N LYS A 318 7.39 -21.54 7.08
CA LYS A 318 6.46 -22.52 6.54
C LYS A 318 6.45 -23.75 7.43
N ILE A 319 5.29 -24.11 8.01
CA ILE A 319 5.16 -25.21 8.98
C ILE A 319 4.72 -26.48 8.27
N TYR A 320 3.61 -26.42 7.55
CA TYR A 320 3.05 -27.62 6.90
C TYR A 320 2.18 -27.23 5.71
N LYS A 321 2.44 -27.80 4.54
CA LYS A 321 1.67 -27.58 3.28
C LYS A 321 1.39 -26.12 3.01
N TRP A 322 0.21 -25.64 3.40
CA TRP A 322 -0.30 -24.28 3.14
C TRP A 322 -0.24 -23.38 4.38
N HIS A 323 0.29 -23.92 5.49
CA HIS A 323 0.30 -23.24 6.79
C HIS A 323 1.69 -22.71 7.12
N GLY A 324 1.75 -21.46 7.52
CA GLY A 324 2.94 -20.80 7.98
C GLY A 324 2.67 -19.93 9.20
N MET A 325 3.74 -19.59 9.88
CA MET A 325 3.74 -18.62 10.97
C MET A 325 4.78 -17.54 10.72
N VAL A 326 4.55 -16.41 11.31
CA VAL A 326 5.44 -15.27 11.26
C VAL A 326 5.62 -14.71 12.66
N VAL A 327 6.84 -14.36 13.02
CA VAL A 327 7.14 -13.56 14.19
C VAL A 327 7.97 -12.37 13.76
N TRP A 328 7.73 -11.22 14.38
CA TRP A 328 8.49 -10.02 14.04
C TRP A 328 8.81 -9.18 15.26
N GLY A 329 9.84 -8.38 15.10
CA GLY A 329 10.19 -7.31 16.00
C GLY A 329 10.68 -6.11 15.20
N GLY A 330 10.43 -4.92 15.72
CA GLY A 330 10.81 -3.70 15.05
C GLY A 330 10.79 -2.50 15.98
N ALA A 331 11.15 -1.36 15.41
CA ALA A 331 11.16 -0.09 16.08
C ALA A 331 10.84 1.03 15.09
N GLY A 332 10.16 2.07 15.56
CA GLY A 332 9.86 3.25 14.76
C GLY A 332 10.03 4.52 15.57
N ASN A 333 10.29 5.60 14.87
CA ASN A 333 10.42 6.93 15.43
C ASN A 333 9.77 7.95 14.52
N ILE A 334 9.20 8.99 15.11
CA ILE A 334 8.70 10.17 14.43
C ILE A 334 9.36 11.41 15.03
N PHE A 335 9.68 12.38 14.19
CA PHE A 335 10.41 13.56 14.65
C PHE A 335 10.19 14.74 13.68
N PRO A 336 10.25 16.00 14.20
CA PRO A 336 10.02 17.19 13.36
C PRO A 336 11.20 17.48 12.44
N SER A 337 12.44 17.16 12.85
CA SER A 337 13.66 17.31 12.05
C SER A 337 14.73 16.30 12.47
N TYR A 338 15.68 16.00 11.61
CA TYR A 338 16.80 15.08 11.92
C TYR A 338 17.67 15.56 13.08
N LYS A 339 17.69 16.87 13.35
CA LYS A 339 18.41 17.43 14.52
C LYS A 339 17.68 17.14 15.84
N GLU A 340 16.40 16.87 15.77
CA GLU A 340 15.52 16.61 16.92
C GLU A 340 15.15 15.12 17.05
N LEU A 341 15.81 14.26 16.27
CA LEU A 341 15.66 12.81 16.42
C LEU A 341 16.16 12.39 17.80
N ASP A 342 15.25 11.94 18.65
CA ASP A 342 15.55 11.43 19.97
C ASP A 342 15.27 9.93 20.03
N ILE A 343 16.31 9.13 20.23
CA ILE A 343 16.22 7.66 20.36
C ILE A 343 15.33 7.24 21.54
N LYS A 344 15.20 8.08 22.59
CA LYS A 344 14.33 7.79 23.73
C LYS A 344 12.84 7.77 23.35
N ASN A 345 12.48 8.42 22.26
CA ASN A 345 11.12 8.45 21.70
C ASN A 345 10.82 7.28 20.78
N THR A 346 11.75 6.36 20.63
CA THR A 346 11.57 5.18 19.78
C THR A 346 10.50 4.26 20.33
N LEU A 347 9.61 3.85 19.47
CA LEU A 347 8.46 3.00 19.75
C LEU A 347 8.78 1.57 19.33
N PRO A 348 8.82 0.59 20.26
CA PRO A 348 9.04 -0.81 19.94
C PRO A 348 7.76 -1.42 19.33
N ASN A 349 7.94 -2.41 18.46
CA ASN A 349 6.86 -3.19 17.85
C ASN A 349 7.27 -4.65 17.81
N TYR A 350 6.35 -5.56 18.12
CA TYR A 350 6.55 -7.00 18.01
C TYR A 350 5.21 -7.71 17.82
N GLY A 351 5.27 -8.94 17.34
CA GLY A 351 4.03 -9.69 17.17
C GLY A 351 4.23 -11.07 16.58
N ILE A 352 3.10 -11.72 16.39
CA ILE A 352 2.99 -13.05 15.82
C ILE A 352 1.86 -13.08 14.79
N GLY A 353 2.05 -13.82 13.73
CA GLY A 353 1.05 -13.96 12.68
C GLY A 353 0.94 -15.36 12.14
N TYR A 354 -0.23 -15.65 11.62
CA TYR A 354 -0.53 -16.89 10.91
C TYR A 354 -0.65 -16.60 9.41
N ARG A 355 -0.18 -17.54 8.61
CA ARG A 355 -0.25 -17.50 7.14
C ARG A 355 -0.93 -18.76 6.63
N PHE A 356 -1.86 -18.55 5.71
CA PHE A 356 -2.54 -19.63 5.00
C PHE A 356 -2.43 -19.39 3.50
N GLU A 357 -1.71 -20.28 2.82
CA GLU A 357 -1.45 -20.21 1.38
C GLU A 357 -2.52 -20.99 0.61
N LEU A 358 -3.25 -20.34 -0.29
CA LEU A 358 -4.24 -20.95 -1.15
C LEU A 358 -3.97 -20.60 -2.62
N GLY A 359 -3.25 -21.47 -3.30
CA GLY A 359 -2.84 -21.23 -4.69
C GLY A 359 -1.86 -20.06 -4.79
N LEU A 360 -2.30 -18.95 -5.37
CA LEU A 360 -1.50 -17.73 -5.51
C LEU A 360 -1.73 -16.74 -4.36
N LEU A 361 -2.69 -17.03 -3.48
CA LEU A 361 -3.07 -16.14 -2.39
C LEU A 361 -2.45 -16.61 -1.09
N MET A 362 -1.97 -15.65 -0.32
CA MET A 362 -1.55 -15.86 1.05
C MET A 362 -2.42 -14.99 1.96
N PHE A 363 -3.21 -15.64 2.81
CA PHE A 363 -3.99 -14.97 3.85
C PHE A 363 -3.11 -14.74 5.06
N LYS A 364 -3.19 -13.54 5.64
CA LYS A 364 -2.51 -13.19 6.88
C LYS A 364 -3.52 -12.90 7.99
N LEU A 365 -3.17 -13.32 9.19
CA LEU A 365 -3.80 -12.90 10.44
C LEU A 365 -2.69 -12.58 11.43
N ASP A 366 -2.53 -11.33 11.77
CA ASP A 366 -1.44 -10.81 12.61
C ASP A 366 -1.98 -10.24 13.91
N ALA A 367 -1.32 -10.54 15.03
CA ALA A 367 -1.50 -9.90 16.31
C ALA A 367 -0.23 -9.09 16.63
N GLY A 368 -0.33 -7.78 16.54
CA GLY A 368 0.75 -6.84 16.78
C GLY A 368 0.62 -6.16 18.14
N PHE A 369 1.76 -5.88 18.76
CA PHE A 369 1.85 -5.25 20.07
C PHE A 369 2.81 -4.08 20.02
N GLY A 370 2.43 -3.01 20.67
CA GLY A 370 3.18 -1.78 20.80
C GLY A 370 3.47 -1.40 22.25
N ARG A 371 3.90 -0.17 22.44
CA ARG A 371 4.21 0.38 23.76
C ARG A 371 2.94 0.59 24.59
N LYS A 372 3.05 0.43 25.93
CA LYS A 372 1.98 0.72 26.90
C LYS A 372 0.64 -0.04 26.67
N GLY A 373 0.75 -1.27 26.17
CA GLY A 373 -0.43 -2.11 25.97
C GLY A 373 -1.23 -1.77 24.71
N GLU A 374 -0.68 -1.02 23.78
CA GLU A 374 -1.25 -0.90 22.43
C GLU A 374 -1.17 -2.24 21.71
N TRP A 375 -2.23 -2.62 21.04
CA TRP A 375 -2.29 -3.86 20.27
C TRP A 375 -3.28 -3.72 19.11
N SER A 376 -3.10 -4.51 18.09
CA SER A 376 -4.05 -4.64 16.98
C SER A 376 -4.11 -6.06 16.45
N ILE A 377 -5.25 -6.42 15.87
CA ILE A 377 -5.41 -7.61 15.05
C ILE A 377 -5.61 -7.14 13.62
N ILE A 378 -4.87 -7.73 12.70
CA ILE A 378 -4.87 -7.38 11.29
C ILE A 378 -5.13 -8.65 10.49
N ALA A 379 -6.19 -8.64 9.68
CA ALA A 379 -6.46 -9.68 8.70
C ALA A 379 -6.29 -9.11 7.30
N GLY A 380 -5.64 -9.85 6.41
CA GLY A 380 -5.36 -9.35 5.06
C GLY A 380 -4.77 -10.42 4.16
N LEU A 381 -4.20 -9.97 3.06
CA LEU A 381 -3.51 -10.83 2.08
C LEU A 381 -2.02 -10.52 2.05
N ASN A 382 -1.25 -11.47 1.57
CA ASN A 382 0.20 -11.47 1.44
C ASN A 382 0.99 -11.33 2.76
N HIS A 383 2.30 -11.22 2.64
CA HIS A 383 3.16 -10.80 3.75
C HIS A 383 2.97 -9.30 4.04
N ALA A 384 3.55 -8.83 5.11
CA ALA A 384 3.48 -7.41 5.48
C ALA A 384 4.29 -6.54 4.49
N PHE A 385 5.41 -7.06 3.97
CA PHE A 385 6.31 -6.41 3.03
C PHE A 385 7.08 -7.47 2.25
#